data_bba962e289e1481334d1e6b97b84b882
#
_entry.id   bba962e289e1481334d1e6b97b84b882
#
_cell.length_a   1.000
_cell.length_b   1.000
_cell.length_c   1.000
_cell.angle_alpha   90.00
_cell.angle_beta   90.00
_cell.angle_gamma   90.00
#
_symmetry.space_group_name_H-M   'P 1'
#
loop_
_entity.id
_entity.type
_entity.pdbx_description
1 polymer ?
#
loop_
_entity_poly.entity_id
_entity_poly.type
_entity_poly.pdbx_seq_one_letter_code
_entity_poly.pdbx_strand_id
1 'polypeptide(L)'
;MSDPILSFDDLTVQFGGVRACDSISGRVERGSLFALIGPNGAGKTTLVNAVSGVYKPLPGAQVRFHPEGKPSEELLSYRPYQIARLGVARTFQNLGLFMGENVLTNLLLGRYIHEHTRLIEGGLFTRRAVKRELAARAAIERVVDLLDLGAFRREPVGDLPYGVQKRVEFGRVLAMEPELLMLDEPMAGMSVDEKQDMIRYIYSAQDELDMTVFLIEHDMGVVMSIADHVMVLDFGQKIAEGTPAAMQQDERVIAAYLGTEVEV
;
A
#
# COMPACT_ATOMS: atom_id res chain seq x y z
N MET A 1 -22.84 6.74 6.84
CA MET A 1 -21.85 6.00 6.04
C MET A 1 -20.79 7.04 5.70
N SER A 2 -19.55 6.79 6.08
CA SER A 2 -18.42 7.65 5.68
C SER A 2 -18.25 7.58 4.16
N ASP A 3 -17.84 8.68 3.53
CA ASP A 3 -17.51 8.64 2.10
C ASP A 3 -16.25 7.77 1.91
N PRO A 4 -16.24 6.85 0.91
CA PRO A 4 -15.08 6.00 0.66
C PRO A 4 -13.86 6.86 0.29
N ILE A 5 -12.66 6.44 0.72
CA ILE A 5 -11.41 7.11 0.30
C ILE A 5 -11.03 6.74 -1.13
N LEU A 6 -11.36 5.52 -1.55
CA LEU A 6 -11.11 5.01 -2.90
C LEU A 6 -12.35 4.29 -3.41
N SER A 7 -12.73 4.57 -4.65
CA SER A 7 -13.73 3.79 -5.38
C SER A 7 -13.20 3.44 -6.77
N PHE A 8 -13.54 2.26 -7.26
CA PHE A 8 -13.26 1.85 -8.62
C PHE A 8 -14.48 1.11 -9.19
N ASP A 9 -14.82 1.46 -10.41
CA ASP A 9 -16.02 0.95 -11.09
C ASP A 9 -15.63 0.40 -12.47
N ASP A 10 -16.17 -0.79 -12.79
CA ASP A 10 -16.04 -1.50 -14.07
C ASP A 10 -14.59 -1.65 -14.55
N LEU A 11 -13.67 -1.95 -13.61
CA LEU A 11 -12.25 -2.00 -13.89
C LEU A 11 -11.91 -3.30 -14.64
N THR A 12 -11.62 -3.18 -15.93
CA THR A 12 -11.21 -4.30 -16.78
C THR A 12 -9.79 -4.06 -17.32
N VAL A 13 -8.90 -5.03 -17.09
CA VAL A 13 -7.53 -5.01 -17.60
C VAL A 13 -7.30 -6.25 -18.44
N GLN A 14 -6.84 -6.05 -19.67
CA GLN A 14 -6.63 -7.12 -20.65
C GLN A 14 -5.20 -7.09 -21.19
N PHE A 15 -4.57 -8.26 -21.25
CA PHE A 15 -3.27 -8.49 -21.88
C PHE A 15 -3.45 -9.47 -23.05
N GLY A 16 -3.35 -8.96 -24.27
CA GLY A 16 -3.65 -9.78 -25.48
C GLY A 16 -5.08 -10.32 -25.43
N GLY A 17 -5.24 -11.64 -25.40
CA GLY A 17 -6.54 -12.32 -25.32
C GLY A 17 -7.02 -12.61 -23.90
N VAL A 18 -6.23 -12.32 -22.86
CA VAL A 18 -6.55 -12.69 -21.48
C VAL A 18 -7.01 -11.47 -20.70
N ARG A 19 -8.21 -11.54 -20.09
CA ARG A 19 -8.69 -10.56 -19.12
C ARG A 19 -8.15 -10.92 -17.74
N ALA A 20 -7.18 -10.16 -17.28
CA ALA A 20 -6.58 -10.35 -15.95
C ALA A 20 -7.42 -9.72 -14.83
N CYS A 21 -8.26 -8.72 -15.15
CA CYS A 21 -9.36 -8.22 -14.35
C CYS A 21 -10.56 -8.02 -15.28
N ASP A 22 -11.76 -8.40 -14.86
CA ASP A 22 -12.98 -8.33 -15.67
C ASP A 22 -14.09 -7.68 -14.88
N SER A 23 -14.39 -6.42 -15.20
CA SER A 23 -15.48 -5.61 -14.63
C SER A 23 -15.49 -5.56 -13.09
N ILE A 24 -14.31 -5.37 -12.48
CA ILE A 24 -14.19 -5.32 -11.02
C ILE A 24 -14.61 -3.94 -10.52
N SER A 25 -15.53 -3.92 -9.55
CA SER A 25 -15.95 -2.71 -8.84
C SER A 25 -15.81 -2.90 -7.33
N GLY A 26 -15.42 -1.84 -6.63
CA GLY A 26 -15.23 -1.88 -5.18
C GLY A 26 -15.06 -0.51 -4.55
N ARG A 27 -15.15 -0.47 -3.22
CA ARG A 27 -15.00 0.73 -2.41
C ARG A 27 -14.15 0.44 -1.19
N VAL A 28 -13.29 1.38 -0.83
CA VAL A 28 -12.46 1.32 0.37
C VAL A 28 -12.91 2.45 1.28
N GLU A 29 -13.42 2.10 2.43
CA GLU A 29 -13.88 3.08 3.42
C GLU A 29 -12.67 3.75 4.09
N ARG A 30 -12.82 5.04 4.41
CA ARG A 30 -11.77 5.82 5.08
C ARG A 30 -11.49 5.26 6.47
N GLY A 31 -10.20 5.18 6.83
CA GLY A 31 -9.73 4.68 8.11
C GLY A 31 -9.83 3.16 8.29
N SER A 32 -10.29 2.42 7.27
CA SER A 32 -10.37 0.96 7.33
C SER A 32 -9.10 0.26 6.87
N LEU A 33 -8.92 -0.99 7.29
CA LEU A 33 -8.01 -1.95 6.70
C LEU A 33 -8.79 -2.83 5.73
N PHE A 34 -8.70 -2.48 4.44
CA PHE A 34 -9.32 -3.24 3.35
C PHE A 34 -8.34 -4.26 2.80
N ALA A 35 -8.72 -5.53 2.75
CA ALA A 35 -7.88 -6.59 2.22
C ALA A 35 -8.37 -7.11 0.86
N LEU A 36 -7.45 -7.28 -0.07
CA LEU A 36 -7.66 -7.93 -1.36
C LEU A 36 -6.96 -9.29 -1.36
N ILE A 37 -7.73 -10.36 -1.45
CA ILE A 37 -7.22 -11.72 -1.40
C ILE A 37 -7.63 -12.52 -2.65
N GLY A 38 -7.08 -13.71 -2.78
CA GLY A 38 -7.37 -14.65 -3.87
C GLY A 38 -6.17 -15.52 -4.20
N PRO A 39 -6.35 -16.60 -4.95
CA PRO A 39 -5.27 -17.48 -5.40
C PRO A 39 -4.19 -16.75 -6.22
N ASN A 40 -3.06 -17.42 -6.45
CA ASN A 40 -2.04 -16.93 -7.39
C ASN A 40 -2.65 -16.84 -8.80
N GLY A 41 -2.40 -15.72 -9.48
CA GLY A 41 -3.00 -15.46 -10.80
C GLY A 41 -4.44 -14.93 -10.77
N ALA A 42 -5.08 -14.73 -9.61
CA ALA A 42 -6.43 -14.21 -9.49
C ALA A 42 -6.62 -12.76 -9.99
N GLY A 43 -5.55 -12.02 -10.29
CA GLY A 43 -5.63 -10.64 -10.78
C GLY A 43 -5.34 -9.55 -9.73
N LYS A 44 -5.01 -9.90 -8.49
CA LYS A 44 -4.77 -8.96 -7.38
C LYS A 44 -3.77 -7.85 -7.73
N THR A 45 -2.55 -8.23 -8.12
CA THR A 45 -1.49 -7.28 -8.50
C THR A 45 -1.89 -6.46 -9.74
N THR A 46 -2.67 -7.06 -10.67
CA THR A 46 -3.17 -6.35 -11.85
C THR A 46 -4.17 -5.26 -11.45
N LEU A 47 -5.11 -5.54 -10.54
CA LEU A 47 -6.05 -4.57 -10.02
C LEU A 47 -5.32 -3.39 -9.37
N VAL A 48 -4.38 -3.67 -8.48
CA VAL A 48 -3.62 -2.62 -7.80
C VAL A 48 -2.72 -1.83 -8.75
N ASN A 49 -2.13 -2.48 -9.75
CA ASN A 49 -1.39 -1.80 -10.81
C ASN A 49 -2.28 -0.84 -11.62
N ALA A 50 -3.54 -1.21 -11.86
CA ALA A 50 -4.49 -0.33 -12.53
C ALA A 50 -4.90 0.85 -11.65
N VAL A 51 -5.22 0.61 -10.37
CA VAL A 51 -5.57 1.66 -9.40
C VAL A 51 -4.42 2.64 -9.19
N SER A 52 -3.17 2.15 -9.15
CA SER A 52 -1.97 2.98 -8.96
C SER A 52 -1.42 3.60 -10.27
N GLY A 53 -2.16 3.48 -11.39
CA GLY A 53 -1.83 4.12 -12.66
C GLY A 53 -0.68 3.47 -13.44
N VAL A 54 -0.22 2.28 -13.03
CA VAL A 54 0.82 1.50 -13.73
C VAL A 54 0.24 0.85 -14.98
N TYR A 55 -0.96 0.29 -14.89
CA TYR A 55 -1.70 -0.25 -16.03
C TYR A 55 -2.89 0.63 -16.37
N LYS A 56 -3.20 0.73 -17.65
CA LYS A 56 -4.42 1.40 -18.10
C LYS A 56 -5.51 0.38 -18.34
N PRO A 57 -6.64 0.47 -17.64
CA PRO A 57 -7.80 -0.37 -17.89
C PRO A 57 -8.44 -0.04 -19.23
N LEU A 58 -9.36 -0.89 -19.67
CA LEU A 58 -10.19 -0.63 -20.85
C LEU A 58 -11.06 0.63 -20.65
N PRO A 59 -11.47 1.31 -21.75
CA PRO A 59 -12.35 2.46 -21.67
C PRO A 59 -13.67 2.14 -20.94
N GLY A 60 -14.13 3.06 -20.11
CA GLY A 60 -15.33 2.92 -19.28
C GLY A 60 -15.05 2.75 -17.80
N ALA A 61 -13.86 2.23 -17.43
CA ALA A 61 -13.44 2.13 -16.04
C ALA A 61 -13.28 3.51 -15.41
N GLN A 62 -13.58 3.61 -14.10
CA GLN A 62 -13.34 4.79 -13.28
C GLN A 62 -12.59 4.40 -12.02
N VAL A 63 -11.61 5.21 -11.59
CA VAL A 63 -10.89 5.02 -10.33
C VAL A 63 -10.79 6.37 -9.65
N ARG A 64 -11.58 6.57 -8.58
CA ARG A 64 -11.68 7.84 -7.89
C ARG A 64 -11.05 7.77 -6.50
N PHE A 65 -10.17 8.71 -6.23
CA PHE A 65 -9.62 8.97 -4.92
C PHE A 65 -10.31 10.18 -4.32
N HIS A 66 -10.69 10.11 -3.05
CA HIS A 66 -11.39 11.15 -2.33
C HIS A 66 -10.51 11.64 -1.17
N PRO A 67 -9.54 12.56 -1.43
CA PRO A 67 -8.70 13.11 -0.38
C PRO A 67 -9.51 13.95 0.60
N GLU A 68 -9.05 14.01 1.84
CA GLU A 68 -9.75 14.77 2.88
C GLU A 68 -9.76 16.27 2.57
N GLY A 69 -10.92 16.90 2.68
CA GLY A 69 -11.08 18.34 2.50
C GLY A 69 -10.81 18.85 1.07
N LYS A 70 -10.69 17.98 0.07
CA LYS A 70 -10.45 18.32 -1.33
C LYS A 70 -11.47 17.66 -2.26
N PRO A 71 -11.64 18.15 -3.50
CA PRO A 71 -12.44 17.45 -4.52
C PRO A 71 -11.89 16.05 -4.81
N SER A 72 -12.77 15.16 -5.24
CA SER A 72 -12.39 13.83 -5.71
C SER A 72 -11.56 13.91 -7.00
N GLU A 73 -10.58 13.01 -7.12
CA GLU A 73 -9.63 12.94 -8.22
C GLU A 73 -9.80 11.64 -9.02
N GLU A 74 -9.87 11.73 -10.35
CA GLU A 74 -9.93 10.57 -11.25
C GLU A 74 -8.51 10.06 -11.51
N LEU A 75 -8.11 8.97 -10.83
CA LEU A 75 -6.72 8.50 -10.83
C LEU A 75 -6.22 8.04 -12.21
N LEU A 76 -7.09 7.57 -13.09
CA LEU A 76 -6.70 7.10 -14.43
C LEU A 76 -6.16 8.20 -15.34
N SER A 77 -6.39 9.47 -14.99
CA SER A 77 -5.85 10.64 -15.70
C SER A 77 -4.44 11.01 -15.27
N TYR A 78 -3.93 10.40 -14.19
CA TYR A 78 -2.63 10.72 -13.59
C TYR A 78 -1.57 9.64 -13.88
N ARG A 79 -0.30 10.03 -13.79
CA ARG A 79 0.84 9.10 -13.77
C ARG A 79 1.11 8.63 -12.33
N PRO A 80 1.75 7.47 -12.10
CA PRO A 80 1.99 6.96 -10.75
C PRO A 80 2.61 7.96 -9.78
N TYR A 81 3.61 8.74 -10.20
CA TYR A 81 4.24 9.75 -9.35
C TYR A 81 3.31 10.92 -9.00
N GLN A 82 2.31 11.21 -9.81
CA GLN A 82 1.30 12.23 -9.53
C GLN A 82 0.27 11.69 -8.54
N ILE A 83 -0.15 10.41 -8.70
CA ILE A 83 -1.02 9.69 -7.76
C ILE A 83 -0.38 9.69 -6.37
N ALA A 84 0.92 9.41 -6.29
CA ALA A 84 1.66 9.47 -5.03
C ALA A 84 1.60 10.86 -4.37
N ARG A 85 1.65 11.95 -5.16
CA ARG A 85 1.51 13.33 -4.66
C ARG A 85 0.10 13.69 -4.19
N LEU A 86 -0.91 12.97 -4.65
CA LEU A 86 -2.28 13.16 -4.16
C LEU A 86 -2.49 12.59 -2.75
N GLY A 87 -1.58 11.73 -2.27
CA GLY A 87 -1.66 11.08 -0.96
C GLY A 87 -1.89 9.57 -1.03
N VAL A 88 -1.66 8.94 -2.19
CA VAL A 88 -1.75 7.48 -2.36
C VAL A 88 -0.35 6.89 -2.46
N ALA A 89 0.12 6.21 -1.41
CA ALA A 89 1.41 5.53 -1.43
C ALA A 89 1.25 4.03 -1.66
N ARG A 90 2.31 3.39 -2.18
CA ARG A 90 2.34 1.95 -2.41
C ARG A 90 3.72 1.37 -2.13
N THR A 91 3.75 0.19 -1.48
CA THR A 91 4.94 -0.68 -1.50
C THR A 91 4.97 -1.49 -2.79
N PHE A 92 6.16 -1.96 -3.18
CA PHE A 92 6.33 -2.84 -4.34
C PHE A 92 6.88 -4.19 -3.87
N GLN A 93 6.59 -5.27 -4.58
CA GLN A 93 7.05 -6.62 -4.25
C GLN A 93 8.57 -6.74 -4.09
N ASN A 94 9.34 -5.93 -4.81
CA ASN A 94 10.79 -5.84 -4.64
C ASN A 94 11.10 -4.69 -3.69
N LEU A 95 11.94 -4.92 -2.69
CA LEU A 95 12.29 -3.98 -1.61
C LEU A 95 12.64 -2.56 -2.08
N GLY A 96 13.02 -2.34 -3.32
CA GLY A 96 13.29 -1.03 -3.90
C GLY A 96 14.16 -0.10 -3.03
N LEU A 97 14.86 -0.67 -2.04
CA LEU A 97 15.71 0.05 -1.08
C LEU A 97 17.11 0.29 -1.68
N PHE A 98 17.71 1.39 -1.27
CA PHE A 98 19.10 1.67 -1.58
C PHE A 98 19.98 0.96 -0.55
N MET A 99 20.41 -0.26 -0.89
CA MET A 99 21.10 -1.19 0.02
C MET A 99 22.42 -0.63 0.58
N GLY A 100 23.15 0.19 -0.19
CA GLY A 100 24.38 0.83 0.25
C GLY A 100 24.18 2.07 1.14
N GLU A 101 22.94 2.55 1.25
CA GLU A 101 22.60 3.71 2.06
C GLU A 101 22.05 3.28 3.43
N ASN A 102 22.18 4.16 4.42
CA ASN A 102 21.65 3.89 5.75
C ASN A 102 20.12 4.03 5.82
N VAL A 103 19.54 3.57 6.94
CA VAL A 103 18.08 3.63 7.19
C VAL A 103 17.54 5.04 7.05
N LEU A 104 18.17 6.04 7.68
CA LEU A 104 17.69 7.44 7.62
C LEU A 104 17.66 7.98 6.19
N THR A 105 18.69 7.69 5.39
CA THR A 105 18.71 8.10 3.97
C THR A 105 17.57 7.46 3.19
N ASN A 106 17.29 6.16 3.40
CA ASN A 106 16.19 5.47 2.76
C ASN A 106 14.83 6.07 3.14
N LEU A 107 14.62 6.41 4.41
CA LEU A 107 13.38 7.06 4.87
C LEU A 107 13.24 8.48 4.30
N LEU A 108 14.33 9.26 4.24
CA LEU A 108 14.37 10.61 3.66
C LEU A 108 13.91 10.60 2.20
N LEU A 109 14.23 9.55 1.43
CA LEU A 109 13.78 9.43 0.04
C LEU A 109 12.25 9.45 -0.09
N GLY A 110 11.51 8.91 0.89
CA GLY A 110 10.05 9.03 0.94
C GLY A 110 9.58 10.48 1.03
N ARG A 111 10.32 11.36 1.72
CA ARG A 111 9.95 12.78 1.88
C ARG A 111 10.14 13.63 0.62
N TYR A 112 10.97 13.20 -0.33
CA TYR A 112 11.18 13.97 -1.58
C TYR A 112 9.91 14.23 -2.38
N ILE A 113 8.85 13.44 -2.17
CA ILE A 113 7.57 13.67 -2.84
C ILE A 113 6.95 15.03 -2.46
N HIS A 114 7.24 15.53 -1.25
CA HIS A 114 6.77 16.82 -0.73
C HIS A 114 7.70 17.98 -1.09
N GLU A 115 8.88 17.68 -1.65
CA GLU A 115 9.84 18.72 -1.99
C GLU A 115 9.56 19.29 -3.38
N HIS A 116 8.93 20.46 -3.42
CA HIS A 116 8.88 21.32 -4.58
C HIS A 116 10.13 22.22 -4.63
N THR A 117 11.33 21.60 -4.64
CA THR A 117 12.55 22.39 -4.64
C THR A 117 12.81 22.94 -6.06
N ARG A 118 12.54 24.23 -6.25
CA ARG A 118 13.21 24.98 -7.32
C ARG A 118 14.70 25.00 -6.97
N LEU A 119 15.56 24.57 -7.88
CA LEU A 119 17.03 24.52 -7.73
C LEU A 119 17.63 25.81 -7.11
N ILE A 120 16.94 26.94 -7.26
CA ILE A 120 17.32 28.26 -6.75
C ILE A 120 17.06 28.40 -5.23
N GLU A 121 16.05 27.72 -4.68
CA GLU A 121 15.72 27.80 -3.23
C GLU A 121 16.65 26.93 -2.35
N GLY A 122 17.23 25.85 -2.92
CA GLY A 122 18.15 24.96 -2.20
C GLY A 122 19.52 25.59 -1.91
N GLY A 123 19.92 26.61 -2.66
CA GLY A 123 21.18 27.35 -2.45
C GLY A 123 21.08 28.54 -1.47
N LEU A 124 19.86 28.98 -1.18
CA LEU A 124 19.60 30.05 -0.24
C LEU A 124 19.01 29.44 1.05
N PHE A 125 19.76 29.48 2.16
CA PHE A 125 19.34 29.05 3.50
C PHE A 125 18.17 29.94 4.01
N THR A 126 17.02 29.86 3.30
CA THR A 126 15.85 30.64 3.69
C THR A 126 15.22 30.04 4.96
N ARG A 127 14.60 30.90 5.80
CA ARG A 127 13.84 30.43 6.98
C ARG A 127 12.77 29.39 6.61
N ARG A 128 12.24 29.45 5.38
CA ARG A 128 11.26 28.47 4.86
C ARG A 128 11.90 27.12 4.57
N ALA A 129 13.10 27.08 3.98
CA ALA A 129 13.84 25.85 3.71
C ALA A 129 14.22 25.15 5.03
N VAL A 130 14.73 25.89 6.00
CA VAL A 130 15.06 25.35 7.34
C VAL A 130 13.82 24.79 8.04
N LYS A 131 12.68 25.49 7.98
CA LYS A 131 11.42 25.00 8.60
C LYS A 131 10.94 23.70 7.93
N ARG A 132 11.06 23.58 6.60
CA ARG A 132 10.70 22.35 5.86
C ARG A 132 11.61 21.18 6.24
N GLU A 133 12.91 21.41 6.29
CA GLU A 133 13.88 20.39 6.69
C GLU A 133 13.64 19.90 8.12
N LEU A 134 13.37 20.80 9.05
CA LEU A 134 13.02 20.42 10.43
C LEU A 134 11.73 19.60 10.49
N ALA A 135 10.72 19.96 9.72
CA ALA A 135 9.47 19.19 9.62
C ALA A 135 9.71 17.80 8.99
N ALA A 136 10.55 17.71 7.94
CA ALA A 136 10.89 16.43 7.33
C ALA A 136 11.65 15.52 8.33
N ARG A 137 12.61 16.08 9.08
CA ARG A 137 13.34 15.34 10.12
C ARG A 137 12.39 14.86 11.23
N ALA A 138 11.47 15.70 11.70
CA ALA A 138 10.50 15.33 12.73
C ALA A 138 9.57 14.20 12.25
N ALA A 139 9.13 14.23 10.99
CA ALA A 139 8.32 13.16 10.41
C ALA A 139 9.10 11.83 10.34
N ILE A 140 10.38 11.88 9.98
CA ILE A 140 11.23 10.68 9.93
C ILE A 140 11.52 10.12 11.33
N GLU A 141 11.78 10.97 12.33
CA GLU A 141 11.97 10.48 13.69
C GLU A 141 10.71 9.78 14.22
N ARG A 142 9.51 10.29 13.93
CA ARG A 142 8.25 9.57 14.25
C ARG A 142 8.19 8.19 13.61
N VAL A 143 8.56 8.07 12.34
CA VAL A 143 8.59 6.78 11.64
C VAL A 143 9.65 5.84 12.23
N VAL A 144 10.83 6.36 12.58
CA VAL A 144 11.91 5.60 13.25
C VAL A 144 11.43 5.03 14.58
N ASP A 145 10.74 5.86 15.38
CA ASP A 145 10.22 5.45 16.69
C ASP A 145 9.07 4.43 16.52
N LEU A 146 8.12 4.71 15.63
CA LEU A 146 6.97 3.84 15.36
C LEU A 146 7.37 2.43 14.91
N LEU A 147 8.46 2.32 14.13
CA LEU A 147 8.92 1.05 13.56
C LEU A 147 10.10 0.43 14.32
N ASP A 148 10.44 0.92 15.50
CA ASP A 148 11.57 0.44 16.30
C ASP A 148 12.90 0.39 15.50
N LEU A 149 13.16 1.41 14.67
CA LEU A 149 14.35 1.50 13.81
C LEU A 149 15.50 2.27 14.46
N GLY A 150 15.35 2.74 15.70
CA GLY A 150 16.31 3.60 16.39
C GLY A 150 17.71 3.02 16.46
N ALA A 151 17.85 1.72 16.77
CA ALA A 151 19.14 1.03 16.85
C ALA A 151 19.84 0.92 15.47
N PHE A 152 19.10 0.87 14.39
CA PHE A 152 19.58 0.61 13.03
C PHE A 152 19.73 1.89 12.18
N ARG A 153 19.39 3.05 12.72
CA ARG A 153 19.23 4.31 11.96
C ARG A 153 20.40 4.71 11.07
N ARG A 154 21.64 4.34 11.45
CA ARG A 154 22.88 4.66 10.72
C ARG A 154 23.50 3.48 10.00
N GLU A 155 22.91 2.29 10.13
CA GLU A 155 23.39 1.07 9.50
C GLU A 155 23.03 1.05 8.02
N PRO A 156 23.89 0.56 7.13
CA PRO A 156 23.54 0.30 5.74
C PRO A 156 22.40 -0.73 5.69
N VAL A 157 21.38 -0.45 4.87
CA VAL A 157 20.19 -1.32 4.82
C VAL A 157 20.53 -2.74 4.35
N GLY A 158 21.53 -2.88 3.46
CA GLY A 158 21.97 -4.18 2.96
C GLY A 158 22.55 -5.12 4.03
N ASP A 159 23.04 -4.58 5.16
CA ASP A 159 23.62 -5.36 6.25
C ASP A 159 22.59 -5.78 7.31
N LEU A 160 21.32 -5.33 7.17
CA LEU A 160 20.27 -5.58 8.14
C LEU A 160 19.58 -6.92 7.90
N PRO A 161 19.03 -7.57 8.94
CA PRO A 161 18.13 -8.71 8.80
C PRO A 161 16.94 -8.37 7.90
N TYR A 162 16.42 -9.38 7.18
CA TYR A 162 15.35 -9.18 6.20
C TYR A 162 14.09 -8.51 6.78
N GLY A 163 13.64 -8.93 7.97
CA GLY A 163 12.50 -8.30 8.65
C GLY A 163 12.73 -6.81 8.98
N VAL A 164 13.99 -6.42 9.27
CA VAL A 164 14.34 -5.00 9.46
C VAL A 164 14.32 -4.24 8.13
N GLN A 165 14.84 -4.85 7.06
CA GLN A 165 14.75 -4.26 5.71
C GLN A 165 13.28 -4.01 5.31
N LYS A 166 12.38 -4.97 5.59
CA LYS A 166 10.93 -4.80 5.37
C LYS A 166 10.33 -3.66 6.19
N ARG A 167 10.78 -3.47 7.43
CA ARG A 167 10.38 -2.30 8.24
C ARG A 167 10.87 -0.98 7.63
N VAL A 168 12.09 -0.95 7.08
CA VAL A 168 12.62 0.24 6.38
C VAL A 168 11.83 0.54 5.12
N GLU A 169 11.45 -0.49 4.34
CA GLU A 169 10.59 -0.34 3.16
C GLU A 169 9.23 0.29 3.55
N PHE A 170 8.59 -0.28 4.58
CA PHE A 170 7.35 0.24 5.13
C PHE A 170 7.51 1.67 5.65
N GLY A 171 8.58 1.95 6.39
CA GLY A 171 8.89 3.30 6.89
C GLY A 171 9.08 4.33 5.78
N ARG A 172 9.67 3.95 4.65
CA ARG A 172 9.86 4.85 3.52
C ARG A 172 8.53 5.31 2.92
N VAL A 173 7.53 4.44 2.84
CA VAL A 173 6.20 4.84 2.34
C VAL A 173 5.40 5.59 3.41
N LEU A 174 5.58 5.29 4.71
CA LEU A 174 5.02 6.09 5.80
C LEU A 174 5.58 7.52 5.84
N ALA A 175 6.86 7.68 5.52
CA ALA A 175 7.50 8.99 5.43
C ALA A 175 6.85 9.90 4.36
N MET A 176 6.08 9.35 3.44
CA MET A 176 5.26 10.11 2.49
C MET A 176 4.00 10.71 3.14
N GLU A 177 3.65 10.34 4.38
CA GLU A 177 2.41 10.74 5.08
C GLU A 177 1.17 10.52 4.18
N PRO A 178 0.91 9.29 3.71
CA PRO A 178 -0.19 9.02 2.80
C PRO A 178 -1.55 9.02 3.52
N GLU A 179 -2.63 9.42 2.81
CA GLU A 179 -4.01 9.18 3.25
C GLU A 179 -4.46 7.73 2.94
N LEU A 180 -3.95 7.17 1.82
CA LEU A 180 -4.20 5.78 1.41
C LEU A 180 -2.88 5.07 1.17
N LEU A 181 -2.63 4.01 1.92
CA LEU A 181 -1.44 3.16 1.78
C LEU A 181 -1.80 1.80 1.20
N MET A 182 -1.22 1.46 0.05
CA MET A 182 -1.35 0.15 -0.58
C MET A 182 -0.14 -0.71 -0.24
N LEU A 183 -0.36 -1.82 0.46
CA LEU A 183 0.65 -2.79 0.86
C LEU A 183 0.52 -4.05 0.00
N ASP A 184 1.57 -4.36 -0.76
CA ASP A 184 1.59 -5.51 -1.68
C ASP A 184 2.48 -6.61 -1.09
N GLU A 185 1.86 -7.60 -0.44
CA GLU A 185 2.48 -8.72 0.27
C GLU A 185 3.59 -8.29 1.25
N PRO A 186 3.30 -7.37 2.19
CA PRO A 186 4.33 -6.80 3.06
C PRO A 186 4.98 -7.84 3.97
N MET A 187 4.32 -8.96 4.24
CA MET A 187 4.76 -10.01 5.16
C MET A 187 5.38 -11.21 4.45
N ALA A 188 5.53 -11.16 3.11
CA ALA A 188 6.14 -12.27 2.36
C ALA A 188 7.59 -12.53 2.81
N GLY A 189 7.93 -13.79 3.07
CA GLY A 189 9.27 -14.21 3.49
C GLY A 189 9.62 -13.93 4.96
N MET A 190 8.69 -13.42 5.75
CA MET A 190 8.86 -13.18 7.19
C MET A 190 8.54 -14.43 8.03
N SER A 191 9.23 -14.58 9.15
CA SER A 191 8.87 -15.54 10.21
C SER A 191 7.54 -15.16 10.88
N VAL A 192 6.98 -16.07 11.68
CA VAL A 192 5.71 -15.84 12.39
C VAL A 192 5.80 -14.63 13.31
N ASP A 193 6.89 -14.51 14.06
CA ASP A 193 7.10 -13.40 15.01
C ASP A 193 7.25 -12.05 14.25
N GLU A 194 8.02 -12.04 13.15
CA GLU A 194 8.18 -10.83 12.32
C GLU A 194 6.85 -10.39 11.67
N LYS A 195 6.00 -11.36 11.27
CA LYS A 195 4.64 -11.05 10.77
C LYS A 195 3.79 -10.39 11.84
N GLN A 196 3.84 -10.89 13.08
CA GLN A 196 3.10 -10.31 14.20
C GLN A 196 3.57 -8.89 14.53
N ASP A 197 4.88 -8.67 14.49
CA ASP A 197 5.44 -7.32 14.64
C ASP A 197 4.99 -6.39 13.50
N MET A 198 5.01 -6.86 12.25
CA MET A 198 4.56 -6.07 11.11
C MET A 198 3.07 -5.69 11.21
N ILE A 199 2.22 -6.61 11.65
CA ILE A 199 0.80 -6.34 11.94
C ILE A 199 0.67 -5.21 12.97
N ARG A 200 1.42 -5.29 14.06
CA ARG A 200 1.42 -4.24 15.10
C ARG A 200 1.84 -2.89 14.52
N TYR A 201 2.90 -2.86 13.69
CA TYR A 201 3.35 -1.62 13.05
C TYR A 201 2.31 -1.05 12.07
N ILE A 202 1.60 -1.90 11.32
CA ILE A 202 0.54 -1.46 10.42
C ILE A 202 -0.59 -0.79 11.22
N TYR A 203 -1.05 -1.40 12.32
CA TYR A 203 -2.08 -0.83 13.17
C TYR A 203 -1.64 0.48 13.84
N SER A 204 -0.42 0.50 14.40
CA SER A 204 0.12 1.72 15.03
C SER A 204 0.23 2.85 14.01
N ALA A 205 0.67 2.55 12.78
CA ALA A 205 0.76 3.55 11.71
C ALA A 205 -0.62 4.03 11.26
N GLN A 206 -1.61 3.15 11.17
CA GLN A 206 -2.98 3.50 10.81
C GLN A 206 -3.60 4.46 11.84
N ASP A 207 -3.42 4.17 13.13
CA ASP A 207 -3.94 4.99 14.23
C ASP A 207 -3.18 6.33 14.36
N GLU A 208 -1.85 6.31 14.35
CA GLU A 208 -1.03 7.53 14.55
C GLU A 208 -1.05 8.49 13.36
N LEU A 209 -1.23 8.00 12.15
CA LEU A 209 -1.20 8.78 10.91
C LEU A 209 -2.59 9.01 10.30
N ASP A 210 -3.66 8.49 10.93
CA ASP A 210 -5.05 8.57 10.45
C ASP A 210 -5.19 8.17 8.96
N MET A 211 -4.56 7.04 8.61
CA MET A 211 -4.51 6.58 7.23
C MET A 211 -5.40 5.36 6.98
N THR A 212 -5.77 5.16 5.73
CA THR A 212 -6.46 3.97 5.25
C THR A 212 -5.46 2.98 4.68
N VAL A 213 -5.64 1.69 4.94
CA VAL A 213 -4.77 0.64 4.43
C VAL A 213 -5.50 -0.23 3.42
N PHE A 214 -4.93 -0.39 2.23
CA PHE A 214 -5.33 -1.37 1.23
C PHE A 214 -4.26 -2.47 1.19
N LEU A 215 -4.56 -3.62 1.76
CA LEU A 215 -3.63 -4.73 1.93
C LEU A 215 -3.88 -5.82 0.87
N ILE A 216 -2.82 -6.25 0.20
CA ILE A 216 -2.82 -7.47 -0.62
C ILE A 216 -2.03 -8.51 0.14
N GLU A 217 -2.67 -9.63 0.46
CA GLU A 217 -2.02 -10.75 1.13
C GLU A 217 -2.62 -12.08 0.65
N HIS A 218 -1.84 -13.14 0.77
CA HIS A 218 -2.28 -14.50 0.49
C HIS A 218 -2.42 -15.36 1.75
N ASP A 219 -1.90 -14.89 2.89
CA ASP A 219 -2.03 -15.55 4.19
C ASP A 219 -3.41 -15.24 4.79
N MET A 220 -4.34 -16.18 4.62
CA MET A 220 -5.72 -16.05 5.10
C MET A 220 -5.78 -15.83 6.61
N GLY A 221 -4.90 -16.50 7.39
CA GLY A 221 -4.86 -16.35 8.84
C GLY A 221 -4.57 -14.91 9.26
N VAL A 222 -3.59 -14.29 8.59
CA VAL A 222 -3.26 -12.88 8.78
C VAL A 222 -4.46 -12.00 8.41
N VAL A 223 -4.95 -12.12 7.17
CA VAL A 223 -6.03 -11.25 6.66
C VAL A 223 -7.26 -11.30 7.54
N MET A 224 -7.71 -12.52 7.91
CA MET A 224 -8.91 -12.69 8.75
C MET A 224 -8.75 -12.15 10.17
N SER A 225 -7.50 -11.96 10.63
CA SER A 225 -7.23 -11.40 11.96
C SER A 225 -7.17 -9.87 11.97
N ILE A 226 -6.91 -9.23 10.81
CA ILE A 226 -6.61 -7.78 10.80
C ILE A 226 -7.52 -6.95 9.91
N ALA A 227 -8.21 -7.54 8.91
CA ALA A 227 -9.00 -6.78 7.98
C ALA A 227 -10.38 -6.40 8.56
N ASP A 228 -10.83 -5.18 8.26
CA ASP A 228 -12.22 -4.76 8.50
C ASP A 228 -13.14 -5.22 7.38
N HIS A 229 -12.61 -5.23 6.15
CA HIS A 229 -13.34 -5.60 4.93
C HIS A 229 -12.43 -6.37 3.98
N VAL A 230 -12.97 -7.39 3.35
CA VAL A 230 -12.23 -8.29 2.46
C VAL A 230 -12.94 -8.39 1.11
N MET A 231 -12.17 -8.23 0.04
CA MET A 231 -12.60 -8.54 -1.33
C MET A 231 -11.82 -9.76 -1.83
N VAL A 232 -12.51 -10.70 -2.42
CA VAL A 232 -11.92 -11.95 -2.94
C VAL A 232 -11.98 -11.95 -4.45
N LEU A 233 -10.82 -12.13 -5.09
CA LEU A 233 -10.71 -12.32 -6.53
C LEU A 233 -10.40 -13.78 -6.85
N ASP A 234 -10.98 -14.26 -7.96
CA ASP A 234 -10.60 -15.51 -8.59
C ASP A 234 -10.71 -15.37 -10.12
N PHE A 235 -9.69 -15.81 -10.86
CA PHE A 235 -9.60 -15.71 -12.33
C PHE A 235 -10.03 -14.33 -12.90
N GLY A 236 -9.58 -13.25 -12.26
CA GLY A 236 -9.87 -11.88 -12.71
C GLY A 236 -11.25 -11.37 -12.36
N GLN A 237 -12.05 -12.10 -11.60
CA GLN A 237 -13.41 -11.71 -11.19
C GLN A 237 -13.52 -11.56 -9.67
N LYS A 238 -14.38 -10.64 -9.23
CA LYS A 238 -14.75 -10.54 -7.82
C LYS A 238 -15.78 -11.63 -7.49
N ILE A 239 -15.38 -12.61 -6.67
CA ILE A 239 -16.26 -13.71 -6.28
C ILE A 239 -17.01 -13.47 -4.98
N ALA A 240 -16.42 -12.68 -4.07
CA ALA A 240 -17.05 -12.32 -2.79
C ALA A 240 -16.49 -10.99 -2.28
N GLU A 241 -17.28 -10.33 -1.39
CA GLU A 241 -16.86 -9.11 -0.68
C GLU A 241 -17.66 -8.98 0.61
N GLY A 242 -17.02 -8.62 1.73
CA GLY A 242 -17.69 -8.45 3.01
C GLY A 242 -16.72 -8.50 4.20
N THR A 243 -17.25 -8.77 5.39
CA THR A 243 -16.42 -8.91 6.61
C THR A 243 -15.60 -10.22 6.56
N PRO A 244 -14.46 -10.29 7.29
CA PRO A 244 -13.67 -11.52 7.40
C PRO A 244 -14.51 -12.73 7.81
N ALA A 245 -15.40 -12.58 8.79
CA ALA A 245 -16.27 -13.65 9.28
C ALA A 245 -17.23 -14.17 8.19
N ALA A 246 -17.75 -13.29 7.31
CA ALA A 246 -18.59 -13.69 6.19
C ALA A 246 -17.78 -14.44 5.13
N MET A 247 -16.54 -14.01 4.87
CA MET A 247 -15.66 -14.65 3.88
C MET A 247 -15.24 -16.07 4.29
N GLN A 248 -15.04 -16.31 5.57
CA GLN A 248 -14.72 -17.67 6.09
C GLN A 248 -15.84 -18.68 5.90
N GLN A 249 -17.09 -18.21 5.71
CA GLN A 249 -18.27 -19.05 5.53
C GLN A 249 -18.76 -19.08 4.08
N ASP A 250 -18.20 -18.30 3.18
CA ASP A 250 -18.60 -18.26 1.77
C ASP A 250 -18.04 -19.47 1.02
N GLU A 251 -18.92 -20.34 0.53
CA GLU A 251 -18.55 -21.57 -0.19
C GLU A 251 -17.70 -21.31 -1.44
N ARG A 252 -17.90 -20.17 -2.12
CA ARG A 252 -17.09 -19.78 -3.29
C ARG A 252 -15.66 -19.45 -2.90
N VAL A 253 -15.48 -18.76 -1.76
CA VAL A 253 -14.17 -18.45 -1.21
C VAL A 253 -13.44 -19.72 -0.80
N ILE A 254 -14.13 -20.61 -0.07
CA ILE A 254 -13.58 -21.90 0.35
C ILE A 254 -13.16 -22.72 -0.87
N ALA A 255 -14.02 -22.83 -1.90
CA ALA A 255 -13.74 -23.58 -3.12
C ALA A 255 -12.54 -23.03 -3.89
N ALA A 256 -12.39 -21.69 -4.00
CA ALA A 256 -11.27 -21.04 -4.68
C ALA A 256 -9.92 -21.35 -4.05
N TYR A 257 -9.87 -21.54 -2.72
CA TYR A 257 -8.62 -21.89 -2.01
C TYR A 257 -8.37 -23.39 -1.94
N LEU A 258 -9.40 -24.23 -1.77
CA LEU A 258 -9.25 -25.69 -1.78
C LEU A 258 -8.86 -26.23 -3.16
N GLY A 259 -9.27 -25.58 -4.25
CA GLY A 259 -8.89 -25.95 -5.61
C GLY A 259 -7.40 -25.76 -5.92
N THR A 260 -6.68 -24.92 -5.15
CA THR A 260 -5.24 -24.66 -5.34
C THR A 260 -4.33 -25.61 -4.56
N GLU A 261 -4.84 -26.38 -3.59
CA GLU A 261 -4.05 -27.37 -2.82
C GLU A 261 -3.88 -28.73 -3.52
N VAL A 262 -4.46 -28.92 -4.71
CA VAL A 262 -4.47 -30.23 -5.42
C VAL A 262 -3.40 -30.33 -6.52
N GLU A 263 -2.62 -29.27 -6.80
CA GLU A 263 -1.46 -29.34 -7.70
C GLU A 263 -0.16 -29.45 -6.88
N VAL A 264 0.16 -30.67 -6.48
CA VAL A 264 1.48 -31.10 -5.98
C VAL A 264 2.16 -31.96 -7.02
#